data_2d1d8114a8afbd14249cc2a8f8890fb0
#
_entry.id   2d1d8114a8afbd14249cc2a8f8890fb0
#
_cell.length_a   1.000
_cell.length_b   1.000
_cell.length_c   1.000
_cell.angle_alpha   90.00
_cell.angle_beta   90.00
_cell.angle_gamma   90.00
#
_symmetry.space_group_name_H-M   'P 1'
#
loop_
_entity.id
_entity.type
_entity.pdbx_description
1 polymer ?
#
loop_
_entity_poly.entity_id
_entity_poly.type
_entity_poly.pdbx_seq_one_letter_code
_entity_poly.pdbx_strand_id
1 'polypeptide(L)'
;TLHGDGIHPTCLNYLKRLGVKYVQLMPIFDFGSVDEAKPLLRQYNWGYDPTNFNVPEGSYSTDPTRGEVRIRECREMIAALHAAGIGVVMDVVYNHTYRTENPLNNTVPYYFFRQNPDGSFSNGSGCGNEFASERPMARRYLIDSILYWAKEYHIDGFRFDLMGLYDAESINAVRAALDALPGGRDILLYGEPWQGGASQLHRYEANKANLAMLNERVGIFCDDTRDAIKGGCFDAREPGYVEGKPGSFWDIGAAVAAWCRSDRLPPHAPSQIVSYVSAHDNFTLWDKLLCVRYEKPEFTARDTVALAQNRLAAGIYLTSFGLPFMQAGEEFARTKKGVGNSYRSSPALNRLDWNRAEQYHALVDYYRALLALRAA
;
A
#
# COMPACT_ATOMS: atom_id res chain seq x y z
N THR A 1 -16.32 5.34 13.98
CA THR A 1 -15.83 5.07 15.35
C THR A 1 -15.20 6.30 15.99
N LEU A 2 -16.03 7.28 16.23
CA LEU A 2 -15.68 8.54 16.90
C LEU A 2 -15.73 8.41 18.44
N HIS A 3 -15.91 7.20 18.96
CA HIS A 3 -16.15 6.95 20.38
C HIS A 3 -14.91 6.39 21.06
N GLY A 4 -13.89 7.26 21.24
CA GLY A 4 -12.91 7.06 22.30
C GLY A 4 -13.49 7.51 23.64
N ASP A 5 -12.76 7.27 24.72
CA ASP A 5 -13.08 7.75 26.09
C ASP A 5 -13.01 9.29 26.23
N GLY A 6 -12.80 10.03 25.13
CA GLY A 6 -12.59 11.47 25.07
C GLY A 6 -11.20 11.95 25.50
N ILE A 7 -10.40 11.07 26.08
CA ILE A 7 -9.04 11.35 26.58
C ILE A 7 -7.98 10.81 25.60
N HIS A 8 -8.18 9.58 25.13
CA HIS A 8 -7.24 8.88 24.26
C HIS A 8 -7.79 8.86 22.82
N PRO A 9 -7.21 9.67 21.91
CA PRO A 9 -7.69 9.74 20.52
C PRO A 9 -7.47 8.43 19.79
N THR A 10 -8.46 8.01 19.01
CA THR A 10 -8.41 6.85 18.11
C THR A 10 -8.84 7.26 16.70
N CYS A 11 -8.60 6.41 15.71
CA CYS A 11 -9.05 6.62 14.33
C CYS A 11 -8.72 8.03 13.79
N LEU A 12 -9.69 8.77 13.28
CA LEU A 12 -9.52 10.06 12.66
C LEU A 12 -8.86 11.09 13.60
N ASN A 13 -9.27 11.16 14.86
CA ASN A 13 -8.69 12.10 15.83
C ASN A 13 -7.22 11.75 16.15
N TYR A 14 -6.88 10.46 16.16
CA TYR A 14 -5.50 10.02 16.30
C TYR A 14 -4.65 10.44 15.10
N LEU A 15 -5.12 10.20 13.89
CA LEU A 15 -4.42 10.57 12.65
C LEU A 15 -4.18 12.09 12.56
N LYS A 16 -5.18 12.91 12.94
CA LYS A 16 -5.02 14.37 13.05
C LYS A 16 -3.90 14.76 14.03
N ARG A 17 -3.89 14.12 15.21
CA ARG A 17 -2.88 14.37 16.24
C ARG A 17 -1.49 13.90 15.80
N LEU A 18 -1.41 12.78 15.09
CA LEU A 18 -0.15 12.25 14.55
C LEU A 18 0.44 13.17 13.48
N GLY A 19 -0.38 13.85 12.70
CA GLY A 19 0.04 14.83 11.70
C GLY A 19 0.33 14.26 10.32
N VAL A 20 -0.24 13.08 9.98
CA VAL A 20 -0.14 12.51 8.63
C VAL A 20 -0.90 13.39 7.62
N LYS A 21 -0.40 13.44 6.38
CA LYS A 21 -1.01 14.20 5.28
C LYS A 21 -1.92 13.38 4.41
N TYR A 22 -1.66 12.08 4.28
CA TYR A 22 -2.44 11.15 3.48
C TYR A 22 -2.68 9.87 4.26
N VAL A 23 -3.81 9.23 3.97
CA VAL A 23 -4.10 7.85 4.39
C VAL A 23 -4.27 7.00 3.15
N GLN A 24 -3.42 5.99 3.00
CA GLN A 24 -3.66 4.93 2.02
C GLN A 24 -4.59 3.90 2.64
N LEU A 25 -5.76 3.75 2.03
CA LEU A 25 -6.70 2.70 2.38
C LEU A 25 -6.32 1.41 1.65
N MET A 26 -6.44 0.26 2.32
CA MET A 26 -6.43 -1.03 1.65
C MET A 26 -7.61 -1.10 0.67
N PRO A 27 -7.66 -2.08 -0.27
CA PRO A 27 -8.70 -2.08 -1.30
C PRO A 27 -10.11 -1.86 -0.75
N ILE A 28 -10.82 -0.89 -1.33
CA ILE A 28 -12.18 -0.48 -0.93
C ILE A 28 -13.22 -0.67 -2.03
N PHE A 29 -12.82 -1.14 -3.20
CA PHE A 29 -13.80 -1.58 -4.19
C PHE A 29 -14.17 -3.05 -3.95
N ASP A 30 -15.32 -3.43 -4.49
CA ASP A 30 -15.99 -4.73 -4.29
C ASP A 30 -15.06 -5.93 -4.52
N PHE A 31 -14.92 -6.79 -3.52
CA PHE A 31 -14.07 -7.97 -3.54
C PHE A 31 -14.81 -9.23 -3.08
N GLY A 32 -14.39 -10.41 -3.59
CA GLY A 32 -15.20 -11.62 -3.60
C GLY A 32 -15.04 -12.54 -2.39
N SER A 33 -14.08 -12.30 -1.50
CA SER A 33 -13.73 -13.24 -0.42
C SER A 33 -14.50 -13.08 0.88
N VAL A 34 -15.35 -12.07 0.98
CA VAL A 34 -16.22 -11.84 2.14
C VAL A 34 -17.71 -11.93 1.75
N ASP A 35 -18.53 -12.38 2.67
CA ASP A 35 -19.98 -12.33 2.54
C ASP A 35 -20.48 -11.00 3.10
N GLU A 36 -20.85 -10.07 2.23
CA GLU A 36 -21.28 -8.73 2.60
C GLU A 36 -22.48 -8.72 3.58
N ALA A 37 -23.30 -9.77 3.57
CA ALA A 37 -24.44 -9.88 4.48
C ALA A 37 -24.03 -10.27 5.91
N LYS A 38 -22.77 -10.61 6.15
CA LYS A 38 -22.26 -11.00 7.45
C LYS A 38 -21.40 -9.91 8.10
N PRO A 39 -21.45 -9.77 9.44
CA PRO A 39 -20.61 -8.79 10.13
C PRO A 39 -19.12 -9.02 9.89
N LEU A 40 -18.37 -7.94 9.58
CA LEU A 40 -16.90 -7.95 9.42
C LEU A 40 -16.15 -8.53 10.64
N LEU A 41 -16.70 -8.42 11.83
CA LEU A 41 -16.11 -8.99 13.06
C LEU A 41 -15.94 -10.51 13.00
N ARG A 42 -16.63 -11.21 12.09
CA ARG A 42 -16.57 -12.66 11.93
C ARG A 42 -15.78 -13.11 10.70
N GLN A 43 -15.40 -12.17 9.84
CA GLN A 43 -14.65 -12.43 8.63
C GLN A 43 -13.72 -11.24 8.35
N TYR A 44 -12.60 -11.48 7.69
CA TYR A 44 -11.64 -10.46 7.32
C TYR A 44 -10.86 -10.90 6.09
N ASN A 45 -10.68 -9.98 5.18
CA ASN A 45 -9.73 -10.10 4.07
C ASN A 45 -9.11 -8.74 3.80
N TRP A 46 -7.90 -8.71 3.24
CA TRP A 46 -7.28 -7.45 2.83
C TRP A 46 -7.98 -6.81 1.62
N GLY A 47 -8.73 -7.60 0.83
CA GLY A 47 -9.49 -7.13 -0.32
C GLY A 47 -8.77 -7.19 -1.67
N TYR A 48 -7.66 -7.95 -1.78
CA TYR A 48 -6.91 -8.13 -3.03
C TYR A 48 -7.49 -9.24 -3.91
N ASP A 49 -8.80 -9.36 -3.96
CA ASP A 49 -9.54 -10.31 -4.80
C ASP A 49 -10.77 -9.63 -5.45
N PRO A 50 -10.52 -8.63 -6.32
CA PRO A 50 -11.54 -7.73 -6.84
C PRO A 50 -12.57 -8.44 -7.71
N THR A 51 -13.84 -8.05 -7.54
CA THR A 51 -14.99 -8.50 -8.33
C THR A 51 -15.48 -7.38 -9.25
N ASN A 52 -15.70 -6.18 -8.70
CA ASN A 52 -16.16 -5.01 -9.44
C ASN A 52 -15.27 -3.79 -9.12
N PHE A 53 -14.56 -3.28 -10.13
CA PHE A 53 -13.60 -2.19 -9.96
C PHE A 53 -14.23 -0.81 -9.70
N ASN A 54 -15.50 -0.59 -10.04
CA ASN A 54 -16.17 0.72 -9.96
C ASN A 54 -17.28 0.77 -8.90
N VAL A 55 -17.27 -0.16 -7.95
CA VAL A 55 -18.29 -0.28 -6.89
C VAL A 55 -17.58 -0.32 -5.54
N PRO A 56 -17.98 0.50 -4.56
CA PRO A 56 -17.47 0.39 -3.19
C PRO A 56 -17.83 -0.95 -2.54
N GLU A 57 -16.94 -1.49 -1.73
CA GLU A 57 -17.13 -2.75 -0.99
C GLU A 57 -18.31 -2.64 -0.02
N GLY A 58 -19.23 -3.60 -0.11
CA GLY A 58 -20.46 -3.59 0.68
C GLY A 58 -20.29 -3.99 2.13
N SER A 59 -19.29 -4.82 2.46
CA SER A 59 -19.03 -5.23 3.84
C SER A 59 -18.64 -4.09 4.78
N TYR A 60 -18.24 -2.94 4.24
CA TYR A 60 -17.98 -1.69 4.98
C TYR A 60 -19.23 -0.82 5.15
N SER A 61 -20.32 -1.13 4.44
CA SER A 61 -21.58 -0.38 4.49
C SER A 61 -22.46 -0.81 5.67
N THR A 62 -23.25 0.12 6.17
CA THR A 62 -24.29 -0.18 7.17
C THR A 62 -25.46 -0.95 6.58
N ASP A 63 -25.67 -0.88 5.26
CA ASP A 63 -26.65 -1.67 4.51
C ASP A 63 -26.04 -2.11 3.17
N PRO A 64 -25.43 -3.30 3.10
CA PRO A 64 -24.78 -3.79 1.88
C PRO A 64 -25.77 -4.13 0.77
N THR A 65 -27.05 -4.31 1.07
CA THR A 65 -28.09 -4.67 0.08
C THR A 65 -28.52 -3.49 -0.78
N ARG A 66 -28.16 -2.26 -0.37
CA ARG A 66 -28.51 -1.02 -1.05
C ARG A 66 -27.29 -0.32 -1.59
N GLY A 67 -27.11 -0.32 -2.91
CA GLY A 67 -25.95 0.26 -3.59
C GLY A 67 -25.74 1.75 -3.28
N GLU A 68 -26.82 2.53 -3.17
CA GLU A 68 -26.75 3.95 -2.84
C GLU A 68 -26.25 4.21 -1.40
N VAL A 69 -26.43 3.28 -0.48
CA VAL A 69 -25.91 3.42 0.89
C VAL A 69 -24.41 3.28 0.90
N ARG A 70 -23.84 2.24 0.27
CA ARG A 70 -22.39 2.06 0.18
C ARG A 70 -21.69 3.21 -0.53
N ILE A 71 -22.28 3.75 -1.58
CA ILE A 71 -21.76 4.92 -2.31
C ILE A 71 -21.72 6.14 -1.41
N ARG A 72 -22.84 6.46 -0.75
CA ARG A 72 -22.95 7.62 0.15
C ARG A 72 -21.95 7.52 1.29
N GLU A 73 -21.90 6.38 1.99
CA GLU A 73 -21.04 6.21 3.16
C GLU A 73 -19.55 6.23 2.80
N CYS A 74 -19.18 5.70 1.65
CA CYS A 74 -17.81 5.82 1.13
C CYS A 74 -17.44 7.29 0.88
N ARG A 75 -18.32 8.06 0.24
CA ARG A 75 -18.12 9.51 0.01
C ARG A 75 -18.07 10.29 1.33
N GLU A 76 -18.92 9.98 2.30
CA GLU A 76 -18.93 10.60 3.63
C GLU A 76 -17.64 10.33 4.40
N MET A 77 -17.09 9.12 4.31
CA MET A 77 -15.79 8.78 4.91
C MET A 77 -14.66 9.62 4.31
N ILE A 78 -14.60 9.73 2.98
CA ILE A 78 -13.58 10.52 2.28
C ILE A 78 -13.73 12.00 2.64
N ALA A 79 -14.95 12.53 2.62
CA ALA A 79 -15.23 13.93 3.00
C ALA A 79 -14.81 14.23 4.45
N ALA A 80 -14.99 13.28 5.37
CA ALA A 80 -14.56 13.43 6.75
C ALA A 80 -13.01 13.46 6.90
N LEU A 81 -12.29 12.70 6.09
CA LEU A 81 -10.82 12.76 6.02
C LEU A 81 -10.37 14.11 5.44
N HIS A 82 -10.97 14.57 4.35
CA HIS A 82 -10.68 15.89 3.76
C HIS A 82 -10.97 17.04 4.73
N ALA A 83 -12.10 17.00 5.45
CA ALA A 83 -12.41 17.99 6.48
C ALA A 83 -11.39 17.99 7.64
N ALA A 84 -10.65 16.90 7.81
CA ALA A 84 -9.55 16.82 8.76
C ALA A 84 -8.19 17.26 8.17
N GLY A 85 -8.15 17.67 6.89
CA GLY A 85 -6.92 18.03 6.17
C GLY A 85 -6.07 16.83 5.76
N ILE A 86 -6.69 15.65 5.59
CA ILE A 86 -6.02 14.39 5.24
C ILE A 86 -6.51 13.95 3.86
N GLY A 87 -5.58 13.81 2.91
CA GLY A 87 -5.85 13.25 1.59
C GLY A 87 -6.04 11.73 1.65
N VAL A 88 -6.73 11.18 0.66
CA VAL A 88 -7.04 9.75 0.58
C VAL A 88 -6.36 9.13 -0.63
N VAL A 89 -5.53 8.12 -0.39
CA VAL A 89 -4.95 7.27 -1.42
C VAL A 89 -5.71 5.95 -1.47
N MET A 90 -6.18 5.59 -2.65
CA MET A 90 -6.88 4.33 -2.89
C MET A 90 -5.91 3.27 -3.40
N ASP A 91 -5.90 2.12 -2.76
CA ASP A 91 -5.20 0.93 -3.22
C ASP A 91 -6.03 0.26 -4.33
N VAL A 92 -5.46 0.15 -5.53
CA VAL A 92 -6.16 -0.34 -6.71
C VAL A 92 -5.56 -1.64 -7.23
N VAL A 93 -6.41 -2.63 -7.44
CA VAL A 93 -6.06 -4.01 -7.79
C VAL A 93 -6.65 -4.33 -9.16
N TYR A 94 -6.18 -3.65 -10.23
CA TYR A 94 -6.64 -3.96 -11.59
C TYR A 94 -5.84 -5.09 -12.24
N ASN A 95 -4.76 -5.56 -11.60
CA ASN A 95 -3.86 -6.56 -12.16
C ASN A 95 -4.51 -7.94 -12.37
N HIS A 96 -5.61 -8.23 -11.65
CA HIS A 96 -6.39 -9.47 -11.79
C HIS A 96 -7.84 -9.27 -11.33
N THR A 97 -8.66 -10.29 -11.48
CA THR A 97 -9.99 -10.41 -10.88
C THR A 97 -10.08 -11.67 -10.03
N TYR A 98 -10.98 -11.66 -9.04
CA TYR A 98 -11.20 -12.81 -8.15
C TYR A 98 -11.51 -14.11 -8.92
N ARG A 99 -12.28 -13.99 -10.02
CA ARG A 99 -12.61 -15.11 -10.90
C ARG A 99 -12.52 -14.68 -12.36
N THR A 100 -12.23 -15.62 -13.24
CA THR A 100 -12.25 -15.39 -14.69
C THR A 100 -13.67 -15.24 -15.24
N GLU A 101 -14.68 -15.79 -14.55
CA GLU A 101 -16.10 -15.56 -14.80
C GLU A 101 -16.52 -14.22 -14.20
N ASN A 102 -16.25 -13.15 -14.92
CA ASN A 102 -16.54 -11.78 -14.52
C ASN A 102 -17.14 -10.99 -15.69
N PRO A 103 -17.74 -9.81 -15.45
CA PRO A 103 -18.40 -9.02 -16.49
C PRO A 103 -17.50 -8.70 -17.68
N LEU A 104 -16.21 -8.45 -17.50
CA LEU A 104 -15.28 -8.12 -18.59
C LEU A 104 -15.09 -9.35 -19.52
N ASN A 105 -14.78 -10.50 -18.93
CA ASN A 105 -14.53 -11.72 -19.70
C ASN A 105 -15.82 -12.32 -20.29
N ASN A 106 -16.96 -12.15 -19.61
CA ASN A 106 -18.26 -12.60 -20.12
C ASN A 106 -18.75 -11.75 -21.30
N THR A 107 -18.39 -10.44 -21.32
CA THR A 107 -18.77 -9.52 -22.40
C THR A 107 -17.87 -9.67 -23.64
N VAL A 108 -16.54 -9.71 -23.41
CA VAL A 108 -15.54 -9.89 -24.48
C VAL A 108 -14.55 -10.95 -24.05
N PRO A 109 -14.85 -12.22 -24.28
CA PRO A 109 -14.02 -13.34 -23.84
C PRO A 109 -12.55 -13.18 -24.24
N TYR A 110 -11.66 -13.42 -23.30
CA TYR A 110 -10.20 -13.43 -23.47
C TYR A 110 -9.55 -12.07 -23.85
N TYR A 111 -10.32 -11.01 -24.01
CA TYR A 111 -9.74 -9.72 -24.42
C TYR A 111 -9.03 -9.00 -23.28
N PHE A 112 -9.61 -9.00 -22.10
CA PHE A 112 -9.09 -8.24 -20.95
C PHE A 112 -8.00 -8.96 -20.17
N PHE A 113 -7.78 -10.24 -20.46
CA PHE A 113 -6.82 -11.06 -19.72
C PHE A 113 -5.78 -11.68 -20.65
N ARG A 114 -4.53 -11.75 -20.20
CA ARG A 114 -3.45 -12.40 -20.92
C ARG A 114 -3.62 -13.92 -20.90
N GLN A 115 -3.21 -14.56 -21.96
CA GLN A 115 -3.21 -16.02 -22.10
C GLN A 115 -1.80 -16.55 -22.35
N ASN A 116 -1.57 -17.76 -21.90
CA ASN A 116 -0.44 -18.58 -22.29
C ASN A 116 -0.60 -19.09 -23.73
N PRO A 117 0.47 -19.60 -24.37
CA PRO A 117 0.39 -20.16 -25.72
C PRO A 117 -0.61 -21.31 -25.90
N ASP A 118 -0.97 -22.01 -24.82
CA ASP A 118 -1.96 -23.10 -24.81
C ASP A 118 -3.40 -22.60 -24.65
N GLY A 119 -3.61 -21.29 -24.54
CA GLY A 119 -4.92 -20.65 -24.36
C GLY A 119 -5.40 -20.57 -22.90
N SER A 120 -4.68 -21.12 -21.95
CA SER A 120 -4.98 -20.92 -20.51
C SER A 120 -4.69 -19.48 -20.09
N PHE A 121 -5.32 -19.01 -18.99
CA PHE A 121 -5.01 -17.68 -18.46
C PHE A 121 -3.59 -17.63 -17.89
N SER A 122 -2.86 -16.58 -18.23
CA SER A 122 -1.57 -16.26 -17.59
C SER A 122 -1.77 -15.90 -16.12
N ASN A 123 -0.80 -16.23 -15.28
CA ASN A 123 -0.89 -16.10 -13.83
C ASN A 123 0.23 -15.24 -13.23
N GLY A 124 0.60 -14.16 -13.87
CA GLY A 124 1.59 -13.22 -13.35
C GLY A 124 1.18 -12.55 -12.04
N SER A 125 -0.12 -12.51 -11.73
CA SER A 125 -0.62 -12.04 -10.43
C SER A 125 -0.42 -13.04 -9.28
N GLY A 126 -0.26 -14.33 -9.58
CA GLY A 126 -0.34 -15.41 -8.59
C GLY A 126 -1.78 -15.75 -8.15
N CYS A 127 -2.80 -15.11 -8.76
CA CYS A 127 -4.22 -15.24 -8.41
C CYS A 127 -5.07 -15.90 -9.50
N GLY A 128 -4.44 -16.55 -10.49
CA GLY A 128 -5.11 -17.34 -11.51
C GLY A 128 -5.41 -16.62 -12.83
N ASN A 129 -5.23 -15.32 -12.89
CA ASN A 129 -5.36 -14.52 -14.12
C ASN A 129 -4.54 -13.23 -14.01
N GLU A 130 -4.32 -12.55 -15.14
CA GLU A 130 -3.69 -11.25 -15.19
C GLU A 130 -4.29 -10.33 -16.25
N PHE A 131 -4.48 -9.07 -15.92
CA PHE A 131 -5.10 -8.07 -16.77
C PHE A 131 -4.15 -7.61 -17.90
N ALA A 132 -4.66 -7.50 -19.12
CA ALA A 132 -3.90 -7.16 -20.32
C ALA A 132 -3.89 -5.64 -20.56
N SER A 133 -3.18 -4.88 -19.72
CA SER A 133 -3.13 -3.41 -19.75
C SER A 133 -2.66 -2.81 -21.07
N GLU A 134 -1.83 -3.55 -21.82
CA GLU A 134 -1.30 -3.17 -23.13
C GLU A 134 -2.34 -3.14 -24.25
N ARG A 135 -3.52 -3.75 -24.03
CA ARG A 135 -4.59 -3.77 -25.03
C ARG A 135 -5.40 -2.48 -25.00
N PRO A 136 -5.71 -1.85 -26.13
CA PRO A 136 -6.29 -0.51 -26.19
C PRO A 136 -7.55 -0.31 -25.33
N MET A 137 -8.52 -1.23 -25.40
CA MET A 137 -9.76 -1.09 -24.63
C MET A 137 -9.56 -1.44 -23.15
N ALA A 138 -8.61 -2.31 -22.80
CA ALA A 138 -8.25 -2.59 -21.42
C ALA A 138 -7.57 -1.37 -20.77
N ARG A 139 -6.63 -0.74 -21.47
CA ARG A 139 -6.02 0.53 -21.07
C ARG A 139 -7.08 1.63 -20.90
N ARG A 140 -8.00 1.73 -21.86
CA ARG A 140 -9.11 2.70 -21.79
C ARG A 140 -9.97 2.48 -20.55
N TYR A 141 -10.37 1.23 -20.30
CA TYR A 141 -11.15 0.87 -19.10
C TYR A 141 -10.43 1.23 -17.80
N LEU A 142 -9.14 0.93 -17.72
CA LEU A 142 -8.28 1.29 -16.58
C LEU A 142 -8.28 2.80 -16.34
N ILE A 143 -8.06 3.59 -17.38
CA ILE A 143 -8.03 5.06 -17.29
C ILE A 143 -9.41 5.60 -16.87
N ASP A 144 -10.49 5.14 -17.51
CA ASP A 144 -11.84 5.61 -17.20
C ASP A 144 -12.24 5.28 -15.75
N SER A 145 -11.83 4.11 -15.24
CA SER A 145 -12.06 3.71 -13.85
C SER A 145 -11.29 4.59 -12.85
N ILE A 146 -10.02 4.85 -13.10
CA ILE A 146 -9.21 5.76 -12.27
C ILE A 146 -9.80 7.18 -12.26
N LEU A 147 -10.19 7.69 -13.43
CA LEU A 147 -10.83 9.00 -13.53
C LEU A 147 -12.19 9.06 -12.81
N TYR A 148 -12.96 7.97 -12.84
CA TYR A 148 -14.21 7.85 -12.09
C TYR A 148 -13.97 8.02 -10.57
N TRP A 149 -13.02 7.28 -10.00
CA TRP A 149 -12.70 7.39 -8.57
C TRP A 149 -12.15 8.78 -8.21
N ALA A 150 -11.29 9.36 -9.06
CA ALA A 150 -10.77 10.70 -8.86
C ALA A 150 -11.86 11.79 -8.87
N LYS A 151 -12.83 11.69 -9.79
CA LYS A 151 -13.89 12.69 -9.95
C LYS A 151 -15.05 12.52 -9.00
N GLU A 152 -15.55 11.27 -8.87
CA GLU A 152 -16.78 10.99 -8.13
C GLU A 152 -16.57 10.82 -6.62
N TYR A 153 -15.37 10.44 -6.22
CA TYR A 153 -15.02 10.23 -4.81
C TYR A 153 -13.92 11.18 -4.32
N HIS A 154 -13.37 12.02 -5.20
CA HIS A 154 -12.30 12.97 -4.88
C HIS A 154 -11.06 12.27 -4.26
N ILE A 155 -10.67 11.15 -4.84
CA ILE A 155 -9.46 10.43 -4.42
C ILE A 155 -8.21 11.24 -4.77
N ASP A 156 -7.31 11.41 -3.80
CA ASP A 156 -6.10 12.23 -3.89
C ASP A 156 -4.85 11.44 -4.29
N GLY A 157 -4.97 10.15 -4.45
CA GLY A 157 -3.87 9.31 -4.91
C GLY A 157 -4.27 7.87 -5.19
N PHE A 158 -3.46 7.18 -5.97
CA PHE A 158 -3.66 5.77 -6.32
C PHE A 158 -2.37 4.99 -6.10
N ARG A 159 -2.49 3.88 -5.36
CA ARG A 159 -1.44 2.88 -5.20
C ARG A 159 -1.79 1.67 -6.05
N PHE A 160 -0.97 1.35 -7.03
CA PHE A 160 -1.16 0.17 -7.88
C PHE A 160 -0.54 -1.07 -7.24
N ASP A 161 -1.40 -2.02 -6.92
CA ASP A 161 -0.99 -3.37 -6.54
C ASP A 161 -0.29 -4.05 -7.72
N LEU A 162 0.84 -4.76 -7.45
CA LEU A 162 1.64 -5.44 -8.47
C LEU A 162 1.81 -4.60 -9.75
N MET A 163 2.25 -3.35 -9.62
CA MET A 163 2.38 -2.41 -10.75
C MET A 163 3.30 -2.96 -11.86
N GLY A 164 4.22 -3.86 -11.52
CA GLY A 164 5.06 -4.58 -12.48
C GLY A 164 4.29 -5.47 -13.46
N LEU A 165 3.00 -5.71 -13.27
CA LEU A 165 2.13 -6.40 -14.22
C LEU A 165 1.52 -5.49 -15.29
N TYR A 166 1.71 -4.18 -15.18
CA TYR A 166 1.24 -3.23 -16.19
C TYR A 166 2.41 -2.80 -17.07
N ASP A 167 2.11 -2.52 -18.33
CA ASP A 167 3.09 -1.89 -19.20
C ASP A 167 3.31 -0.41 -18.80
N ALA A 168 4.55 0.06 -18.94
CA ALA A 168 4.93 1.42 -18.56
C ALA A 168 4.13 2.50 -19.34
N GLU A 169 3.75 2.20 -20.59
CA GLU A 169 2.94 3.11 -21.40
C GLU A 169 1.55 3.31 -20.81
N SER A 170 0.91 2.23 -20.31
CA SER A 170 -0.41 2.31 -19.65
C SER A 170 -0.35 3.10 -18.35
N ILE A 171 0.66 2.90 -17.51
CA ILE A 171 0.83 3.68 -16.27
C ILE A 171 1.11 5.16 -16.58
N ASN A 172 1.94 5.46 -17.58
CA ASN A 172 2.16 6.83 -18.03
C ASN A 172 0.89 7.46 -18.61
N ALA A 173 0.05 6.69 -19.32
CA ALA A 173 -1.22 7.16 -19.84
C ALA A 173 -2.23 7.48 -18.70
N VAL A 174 -2.25 6.68 -17.63
CA VAL A 174 -3.00 6.99 -16.40
C VAL A 174 -2.52 8.31 -15.81
N ARG A 175 -1.19 8.51 -15.67
CA ARG A 175 -0.63 9.76 -15.14
C ARG A 175 -1.04 10.95 -15.99
N ALA A 176 -0.93 10.85 -17.30
CA ALA A 176 -1.30 11.92 -18.23
C ALA A 176 -2.81 12.26 -18.15
N ALA A 177 -3.67 11.24 -18.02
CA ALA A 177 -5.11 11.43 -17.87
C ALA A 177 -5.48 12.12 -16.54
N LEU A 178 -4.82 11.75 -15.45
CA LEU A 178 -4.97 12.45 -14.16
C LEU A 178 -4.50 13.90 -14.26
N ASP A 179 -3.36 14.17 -14.89
CA ASP A 179 -2.81 15.52 -15.06
C ASP A 179 -3.74 16.46 -15.82
N ALA A 180 -4.58 15.92 -16.68
CA ALA A 180 -5.57 16.68 -17.43
C ALA A 180 -6.78 17.14 -16.59
N LEU A 181 -6.95 16.60 -15.37
CA LEU A 181 -8.00 17.04 -14.45
C LEU A 181 -7.60 18.38 -13.78
N PRO A 182 -8.57 19.23 -13.42
CA PRO A 182 -8.31 20.37 -12.53
C PRO A 182 -7.70 19.88 -11.21
N GLY A 183 -6.53 20.40 -10.83
CA GLY A 183 -5.78 19.93 -9.65
C GLY A 183 -5.18 18.53 -9.78
N GLY A 184 -5.31 17.88 -10.94
CA GLY A 184 -4.90 16.49 -11.14
C GLY A 184 -3.39 16.23 -11.02
N ARG A 185 -2.58 17.29 -11.17
CA ARG A 185 -1.11 17.20 -10.94
C ARG A 185 -0.74 16.91 -9.49
N ASP A 186 -1.62 17.20 -8.54
CA ASP A 186 -1.43 16.96 -7.12
C ASP A 186 -1.87 15.55 -6.70
N ILE A 187 -2.60 14.82 -7.56
CA ILE A 187 -3.01 13.44 -7.33
C ILE A 187 -1.77 12.54 -7.37
N LEU A 188 -1.51 11.84 -6.28
CA LEU A 188 -0.40 10.90 -6.16
C LEU A 188 -0.62 9.66 -7.03
N LEU A 189 0.46 9.15 -7.62
CA LEU A 189 0.45 7.89 -8.36
C LEU A 189 1.72 7.10 -8.07
N TYR A 190 1.57 5.92 -7.50
CA TYR A 190 2.69 5.03 -7.20
C TYR A 190 2.22 3.58 -7.11
N GLY A 191 3.15 2.63 -7.05
CA GLY A 191 2.78 1.23 -6.94
C GLY A 191 3.94 0.31 -6.61
N GLU A 192 3.63 -0.97 -6.56
CA GLU A 192 4.61 -2.03 -6.33
C GLU A 192 5.33 -2.39 -7.64
N PRO A 193 6.67 -2.22 -7.71
CA PRO A 193 7.41 -2.44 -8.95
C PRO A 193 7.79 -3.91 -9.18
N TRP A 194 6.93 -4.85 -8.82
CA TRP A 194 7.11 -6.29 -8.96
C TRP A 194 5.84 -6.99 -9.42
N GLN A 195 5.97 -8.30 -9.66
CA GLN A 195 4.92 -9.22 -10.06
C GLN A 195 4.74 -10.31 -8.99
N GLY A 196 3.61 -11.02 -9.01
CA GLY A 196 3.38 -12.19 -8.16
C GLY A 196 3.94 -13.49 -8.74
N GLY A 197 4.14 -13.56 -10.06
CA GLY A 197 4.63 -14.73 -10.80
C GLY A 197 5.07 -14.38 -12.21
N ALA A 198 5.32 -15.40 -13.05
CA ALA A 198 5.69 -15.19 -14.45
C ALA A 198 4.50 -14.61 -15.24
N SER A 199 4.74 -13.52 -15.95
CA SER A 199 3.75 -12.82 -16.77
C SER A 199 3.92 -13.09 -18.26
N GLN A 200 2.84 -12.99 -19.02
CA GLN A 200 2.83 -12.94 -20.48
C GLN A 200 2.80 -11.50 -21.02
N LEU A 201 3.23 -10.52 -20.22
CA LEU A 201 3.43 -9.16 -20.68
C LEU A 201 4.71 -9.08 -21.54
N HIS A 202 4.55 -8.87 -22.84
CA HIS A 202 5.66 -8.72 -23.80
C HIS A 202 5.89 -7.23 -24.14
N ARG A 203 5.92 -6.39 -23.13
CA ARG A 203 6.16 -4.94 -23.19
C ARG A 203 7.08 -4.53 -22.04
N TYR A 204 7.55 -3.30 -22.06
CA TYR A 204 8.27 -2.76 -20.91
C TYR A 204 7.35 -2.65 -19.70
N GLU A 205 7.66 -3.40 -18.67
CA GLU A 205 6.92 -3.45 -17.41
C GLU A 205 7.11 -2.16 -16.59
N ALA A 206 6.10 -1.76 -15.85
CA ALA A 206 6.21 -0.64 -14.91
C ALA A 206 6.91 -1.08 -13.59
N ASN A 207 8.19 -1.43 -13.69
CA ASN A 207 8.99 -1.99 -12.62
C ASN A 207 10.32 -1.23 -12.40
N LYS A 208 11.12 -1.67 -11.45
CA LYS A 208 12.43 -1.07 -11.13
C LYS A 208 13.39 -1.02 -12.32
N ALA A 209 13.43 -2.07 -13.12
CA ALA A 209 14.35 -2.17 -14.26
C ALA A 209 14.03 -1.14 -15.34
N ASN A 210 12.79 -0.73 -15.43
CA ASN A 210 12.28 0.23 -16.42
C ASN A 210 11.90 1.58 -15.78
N LEU A 211 12.40 1.91 -14.60
CA LEU A 211 12.07 3.14 -13.88
C LEU A 211 12.29 4.40 -14.72
N ALA A 212 13.32 4.42 -15.53
CA ALA A 212 13.62 5.50 -16.47
C ALA A 212 12.56 5.69 -17.57
N MET A 213 11.68 4.72 -17.79
CA MET A 213 10.57 4.82 -18.74
C MET A 213 9.29 5.37 -18.12
N LEU A 214 9.21 5.40 -16.78
CA LEU A 214 8.08 5.95 -16.04
C LEU A 214 8.21 7.47 -15.93
N ASN A 215 7.06 8.15 -15.96
CA ASN A 215 7.02 9.58 -15.67
C ASN A 215 7.60 9.86 -14.28
N GLU A 216 8.31 10.98 -14.11
CA GLU A 216 8.96 11.38 -12.85
C GLU A 216 8.02 11.52 -11.66
N ARG A 217 6.69 11.57 -11.90
CA ARG A 217 5.63 11.62 -10.89
C ARG A 217 4.88 10.31 -10.72
N VAL A 218 5.46 9.20 -11.20
CA VAL A 218 5.02 7.84 -10.91
C VAL A 218 6.02 7.22 -9.95
N GLY A 219 5.62 7.04 -8.70
CA GLY A 219 6.46 6.49 -7.64
C GLY A 219 6.45 4.97 -7.61
N ILE A 220 7.52 4.38 -7.05
CA ILE A 220 7.60 2.94 -6.76
C ILE A 220 7.92 2.72 -5.29
N PHE A 221 7.31 1.70 -4.69
CA PHE A 221 7.77 1.20 -3.40
C PHE A 221 9.21 0.71 -3.50
N CYS A 222 10.11 1.32 -2.73
CA CYS A 222 11.53 1.02 -2.79
C CYS A 222 11.90 -0.08 -1.79
N ASP A 223 11.84 -1.33 -2.24
CA ASP A 223 12.28 -2.49 -1.45
C ASP A 223 13.78 -2.44 -1.14
N ASP A 224 14.61 -1.81 -1.99
CA ASP A 224 16.03 -1.58 -1.69
C ASP A 224 16.21 -0.73 -0.42
N THR A 225 15.41 0.33 -0.24
CA THR A 225 15.39 1.13 1.00
C THR A 225 14.90 0.31 2.19
N ARG A 226 13.79 -0.40 2.02
CA ARG A 226 13.20 -1.25 3.06
C ARG A 226 14.19 -2.27 3.58
N ASP A 227 14.81 -3.02 2.67
CA ASP A 227 15.69 -4.14 3.01
C ASP A 227 17.06 -3.66 3.51
N ALA A 228 17.57 -2.52 3.04
CA ALA A 228 18.75 -1.90 3.61
C ALA A 228 18.54 -1.51 5.08
N ILE A 229 17.37 -0.98 5.43
CA ILE A 229 17.08 -0.53 6.80
C ILE A 229 16.82 -1.70 7.74
N LYS A 230 15.87 -2.61 7.42
CA LYS A 230 15.37 -3.65 8.34
C LYS A 230 15.75 -5.08 7.95
N GLY A 231 16.53 -5.29 6.88
CA GLY A 231 16.81 -6.62 6.32
C GLY A 231 15.69 -7.16 5.43
N GLY A 232 15.98 -8.21 4.68
CA GLY A 232 15.08 -8.82 3.71
C GLY A 232 13.73 -9.24 4.31
N CYS A 233 12.66 -9.05 3.57
CA CYS A 233 11.31 -9.31 4.07
C CYS A 233 10.92 -10.80 4.04
N PHE A 234 11.58 -11.62 3.23
CA PHE A 234 11.30 -13.05 3.09
C PHE A 234 12.07 -13.93 4.09
N ASP A 235 13.11 -13.41 4.72
CA ASP A 235 13.82 -14.06 5.82
C ASP A 235 13.59 -13.28 7.11
N ALA A 236 12.89 -13.92 8.05
CA ALA A 236 12.57 -13.31 9.35
C ALA A 236 13.82 -12.91 10.14
N ARG A 237 14.96 -13.56 9.91
CA ARG A 237 16.20 -13.39 10.68
C ARG A 237 17.30 -12.62 9.96
N GLU A 238 17.13 -12.30 8.69
CA GLU A 238 18.12 -11.50 7.98
C GLU A 238 18.16 -10.08 8.58
N PRO A 239 19.31 -9.63 9.14
CA PRO A 239 19.43 -8.31 9.74
C PRO A 239 19.52 -7.21 8.66
N GLY A 240 19.11 -6.00 8.99
CA GLY A 240 19.39 -4.80 8.23
C GLY A 240 20.36 -3.85 8.95
N TYR A 241 20.44 -2.63 8.47
CA TYR A 241 21.30 -1.60 9.07
C TYR A 241 20.99 -1.37 10.56
N VAL A 242 19.71 -1.31 10.92
CA VAL A 242 19.29 -1.00 12.29
C VAL A 242 19.60 -2.13 13.28
N GLU A 243 19.86 -3.34 12.78
CA GLU A 243 20.36 -4.47 13.55
C GLU A 243 21.87 -4.66 13.45
N GLY A 244 22.59 -3.73 12.81
CA GLY A 244 24.05 -3.73 12.73
C GLY A 244 24.62 -4.58 11.58
N LYS A 245 23.89 -4.82 10.49
CA LYS A 245 24.38 -5.53 9.30
C LYS A 245 25.61 -4.82 8.74
N PRO A 246 26.80 -5.50 8.65
CA PRO A 246 27.98 -4.90 8.07
C PRO A 246 27.79 -4.51 6.59
N GLY A 247 28.39 -3.41 6.18
CA GLY A 247 28.40 -2.97 4.77
C GLY A 247 27.12 -2.27 4.29
N SER A 248 26.03 -2.23 5.07
CA SER A 248 24.76 -1.59 4.68
C SER A 248 24.80 -0.05 4.67
N PHE A 249 25.87 0.55 5.17
CA PHE A 249 26.03 2.01 5.23
C PHE A 249 25.88 2.71 3.88
N TRP A 250 26.43 2.13 2.80
CA TRP A 250 26.33 2.71 1.46
C TRP A 250 24.91 2.72 0.92
N ASP A 251 24.15 1.64 1.16
CA ASP A 251 22.74 1.55 0.77
C ASP A 251 21.87 2.55 1.55
N ILE A 252 22.18 2.78 2.84
CA ILE A 252 21.52 3.83 3.64
C ILE A 252 21.82 5.22 3.07
N GLY A 253 23.07 5.49 2.68
CA GLY A 253 23.43 6.76 2.03
C GLY A 253 22.66 6.98 0.72
N ALA A 254 22.52 5.95 -0.10
CA ALA A 254 21.72 5.98 -1.32
C ALA A 254 20.23 6.15 -1.02
N ALA A 255 19.68 5.42 -0.05
CA ALA A 255 18.29 5.52 0.37
C ALA A 255 17.92 6.92 0.86
N VAL A 256 18.77 7.56 1.68
CA VAL A 256 18.55 8.94 2.16
C VAL A 256 18.49 9.93 0.99
N ALA A 257 19.29 9.71 -0.05
CA ALA A 257 19.29 10.51 -1.29
C ALA A 257 18.19 10.07 -2.29
N ALA A 258 17.23 9.24 -1.88
CA ALA A 258 16.21 8.64 -2.76
C ALA A 258 16.83 7.99 -4.00
N TRP A 259 17.98 7.35 -3.87
CA TRP A 259 18.73 6.65 -4.93
C TRP A 259 19.15 7.53 -6.13
N CYS A 260 18.89 8.83 -6.11
CA CYS A 260 19.13 9.74 -7.24
C CYS A 260 20.60 9.86 -7.69
N ARG A 261 21.55 9.25 -6.98
CA ARG A 261 22.98 9.20 -7.32
C ARG A 261 23.50 7.76 -7.38
N SER A 262 22.62 6.79 -7.56
CA SER A 262 22.95 5.38 -7.59
C SER A 262 22.79 4.83 -9.01
N ASP A 263 23.80 4.11 -9.49
CA ASP A 263 23.71 3.38 -10.77
C ASP A 263 22.79 2.15 -10.66
N ARG A 264 22.53 1.67 -9.42
CA ARG A 264 21.69 0.50 -9.15
C ARG A 264 20.20 0.79 -9.37
N LEU A 265 19.76 2.00 -9.01
CA LEU A 265 18.37 2.44 -9.15
C LEU A 265 18.37 3.93 -9.50
N PRO A 266 18.38 4.29 -10.80
CA PRO A 266 18.50 5.67 -11.23
C PRO A 266 17.11 6.32 -11.45
N PRO A 267 16.43 6.84 -10.40
CA PRO A 267 15.20 7.60 -10.61
C PRO A 267 15.51 8.96 -11.26
N HIS A 268 14.58 9.48 -12.04
CA HIS A 268 14.66 10.83 -12.62
C HIS A 268 14.50 11.91 -11.55
N ALA A 269 13.71 11.61 -10.50
CA ALA A 269 13.41 12.53 -9.41
C ALA A 269 13.18 11.78 -8.09
N PRO A 270 13.44 12.42 -6.93
CA PRO A 270 13.12 11.81 -5.64
C PRO A 270 11.66 11.37 -5.48
N SER A 271 10.72 12.04 -6.17
CA SER A 271 9.28 11.70 -6.17
C SER A 271 8.97 10.30 -6.68
N GLN A 272 9.88 9.68 -7.44
CA GLN A 272 9.72 8.29 -7.88
C GLN A 272 10.01 7.24 -6.78
N ILE A 273 10.54 7.63 -5.64
CA ILE A 273 10.92 6.71 -4.57
C ILE A 273 9.97 6.85 -3.38
N VAL A 274 9.24 5.76 -3.09
CA VAL A 274 8.47 5.62 -1.86
C VAL A 274 9.33 4.89 -0.84
N SER A 275 9.84 5.63 0.16
CA SER A 275 10.67 5.11 1.23
C SER A 275 9.82 4.57 2.36
N TYR A 276 10.04 3.32 2.77
CA TYR A 276 9.26 2.64 3.81
C TYR A 276 10.07 1.53 4.46
N VAL A 277 9.55 0.98 5.54
CA VAL A 277 10.15 -0.18 6.23
C VAL A 277 9.14 -1.30 6.47
N SER A 278 7.86 -1.02 6.52
CA SER A 278 6.79 -2.03 6.63
C SER A 278 5.51 -1.59 5.91
N ALA A 279 4.71 -2.56 5.50
CA ALA A 279 3.41 -2.39 4.89
C ALA A 279 2.44 -3.47 5.43
N HIS A 280 1.29 -3.67 4.78
CA HIS A 280 0.37 -4.75 5.18
C HIS A 280 0.97 -6.13 4.95
N ASP A 281 1.78 -6.30 3.91
CA ASP A 281 2.52 -7.52 3.57
C ASP A 281 3.74 -7.74 4.46
N ASN A 282 4.08 -9.01 4.66
CA ASN A 282 5.23 -9.46 5.42
C ASN A 282 5.17 -9.05 6.91
N PHE A 283 6.32 -9.07 7.58
CA PHE A 283 6.40 -8.72 8.99
C PHE A 283 6.20 -7.23 9.23
N THR A 284 5.49 -6.88 10.31
CA THR A 284 5.58 -5.51 10.84
C THR A 284 7.03 -5.20 11.19
N LEU A 285 7.40 -3.92 11.25
CA LEU A 285 8.75 -3.55 11.69
C LEU A 285 9.08 -4.16 13.06
N TRP A 286 8.13 -4.06 14.01
CA TRP A 286 8.31 -4.62 15.36
C TRP A 286 8.57 -6.11 15.35
N ASP A 287 7.76 -6.88 14.63
CA ASP A 287 7.92 -8.34 14.56
C ASP A 287 9.25 -8.73 13.91
N LYS A 288 9.65 -8.03 12.85
CA LYS A 288 10.94 -8.26 12.18
C LYS A 288 12.13 -8.04 13.13
N LEU A 289 12.16 -6.91 13.84
CA LEU A 289 13.21 -6.58 14.79
C LEU A 289 13.35 -7.64 15.88
N LEU A 290 12.21 -8.15 16.40
CA LEU A 290 12.23 -9.20 17.40
C LEU A 290 12.67 -10.57 16.83
N CYS A 291 12.26 -10.91 15.60
CA CYS A 291 12.68 -12.16 14.95
C CYS A 291 14.18 -12.20 14.66
N VAL A 292 14.81 -11.06 14.33
CA VAL A 292 16.26 -10.98 14.16
C VAL A 292 16.99 -11.21 15.49
N ARG A 293 16.45 -10.68 16.59
CA ARG A 293 17.08 -10.74 17.92
C ARG A 293 16.90 -12.07 18.63
N TYR A 294 15.73 -12.69 18.48
CA TYR A 294 15.34 -13.83 19.31
C TYR A 294 14.94 -15.02 18.45
N GLU A 295 15.32 -16.21 18.90
CA GLU A 295 14.88 -17.45 18.28
C GLU A 295 13.38 -17.69 18.51
N LYS A 296 12.88 -17.32 19.69
CA LYS A 296 11.47 -17.42 20.11
C LYS A 296 11.03 -16.09 20.70
N PRO A 297 10.65 -15.13 19.84
CA PRO A 297 10.31 -13.78 20.30
C PRO A 297 8.99 -13.75 21.07
N GLU A 298 8.95 -12.97 22.15
CA GLU A 298 7.71 -12.58 22.82
C GLU A 298 7.22 -11.24 22.25
N PHE A 299 6.35 -11.31 21.26
CA PHE A 299 5.96 -10.15 20.44
C PHE A 299 5.18 -9.07 21.20
N THR A 300 4.59 -9.43 22.35
CA THR A 300 3.81 -8.50 23.17
C THR A 300 4.64 -7.83 24.27
N ALA A 301 5.79 -8.40 24.61
CA ALA A 301 6.69 -7.86 25.61
C ALA A 301 7.36 -6.56 25.11
N ARG A 302 7.69 -5.70 26.06
CA ARG A 302 8.46 -4.48 25.78
C ARG A 302 9.94 -4.83 25.62
N ASP A 303 10.52 -4.42 24.50
CA ASP A 303 11.97 -4.56 24.23
C ASP A 303 12.57 -3.17 23.96
N THR A 304 13.50 -2.76 24.81
CA THR A 304 14.09 -1.41 24.73
C THR A 304 15.05 -1.26 23.57
N VAL A 305 15.70 -2.33 23.15
CA VAL A 305 16.61 -2.31 21.99
C VAL A 305 15.81 -2.28 20.70
N ALA A 306 14.76 -3.10 20.55
CA ALA A 306 13.85 -3.03 19.41
C ALA A 306 13.17 -1.66 19.31
N LEU A 307 12.85 -0.99 20.43
CA LEU A 307 12.35 0.39 20.42
C LEU A 307 13.40 1.39 19.90
N ALA A 308 14.66 1.23 20.26
CA ALA A 308 15.73 2.08 19.75
C ALA A 308 15.95 1.85 18.24
N GLN A 309 15.93 0.60 17.82
CA GLN A 309 16.03 0.21 16.40
C GLN A 309 14.84 0.73 15.57
N ASN A 310 13.62 0.67 16.12
CA ASN A 310 12.43 1.24 15.50
C ASN A 310 12.57 2.76 15.30
N ARG A 311 13.03 3.50 16.33
CA ARG A 311 13.32 4.94 16.21
C ARG A 311 14.38 5.24 15.16
N LEU A 312 15.45 4.43 15.10
CA LEU A 312 16.50 4.61 14.10
C LEU A 312 15.94 4.40 12.68
N ALA A 313 15.15 3.34 12.47
CA ALA A 313 14.49 3.08 11.20
C ALA A 313 13.59 4.25 10.77
N ALA A 314 12.71 4.71 11.67
CA ALA A 314 11.85 5.87 11.44
C ALA A 314 12.64 7.14 11.12
N GLY A 315 13.72 7.40 11.88
CA GLY A 315 14.61 8.55 11.66
C GLY A 315 15.19 8.52 10.25
N ILE A 316 15.61 7.35 9.75
CA ILE A 316 16.17 7.23 8.39
C ILE A 316 15.10 7.51 7.34
N TYR A 317 14.01 6.72 7.25
CA TYR A 317 13.12 6.83 6.10
C TYR A 317 12.21 8.05 6.13
N LEU A 318 11.79 8.53 7.32
CA LEU A 318 10.96 9.73 7.42
C LEU A 318 11.72 11.04 7.14
N THR A 319 13.05 11.05 7.24
CA THR A 319 13.89 12.22 6.90
C THR A 319 14.60 12.08 5.55
N SER A 320 14.46 10.95 4.86
CA SER A 320 14.99 10.75 3.51
C SER A 320 14.25 11.59 2.47
N PHE A 321 14.91 11.88 1.35
CA PHE A 321 14.22 12.41 0.17
C PHE A 321 13.21 11.39 -0.36
N GLY A 322 12.30 11.84 -1.24
CA GLY A 322 11.22 11.01 -1.79
C GLY A 322 9.94 11.05 -0.96
N LEU A 323 9.07 10.10 -1.19
CA LEU A 323 7.78 9.97 -0.53
C LEU A 323 7.89 8.99 0.65
N PRO A 324 7.68 9.39 1.89
CA PRO A 324 7.68 8.45 3.01
C PRO A 324 6.33 7.74 3.09
N PHE A 325 6.38 6.44 3.35
CA PHE A 325 5.20 5.63 3.65
C PHE A 325 5.40 4.91 4.98
N MET A 326 4.38 4.92 5.83
CA MET A 326 4.40 4.32 7.16
C MET A 326 3.21 3.37 7.32
N GLN A 327 3.46 2.15 7.75
CA GLN A 327 2.38 1.24 8.13
C GLN A 327 1.67 1.75 9.38
N ALA A 328 0.33 1.82 9.35
CA ALA A 328 -0.45 2.23 10.53
C ALA A 328 -0.15 1.33 11.73
N GLY A 329 0.26 1.94 12.84
CA GLY A 329 0.66 1.27 14.06
C GLY A 329 2.16 1.00 14.21
N GLU A 330 2.98 1.28 13.20
CA GLU A 330 4.43 1.18 13.29
C GLU A 330 4.98 2.07 14.42
N GLU A 331 4.37 3.24 14.59
CA GLU A 331 4.67 4.24 15.60
C GLU A 331 4.29 3.84 17.04
N PHE A 332 3.55 2.75 17.19
CA PHE A 332 3.28 2.15 18.52
C PHE A 332 3.63 0.66 18.57
N ALA A 333 4.66 0.27 17.83
CA ALA A 333 5.20 -1.09 17.84
C ALA A 333 4.14 -2.16 17.54
N ARG A 334 3.29 -1.94 16.50
CA ARG A 334 2.27 -2.89 16.06
C ARG A 334 2.86 -4.26 15.82
N THR A 335 2.18 -5.27 16.35
CA THR A 335 2.55 -6.67 16.13
C THR A 335 1.42 -7.46 15.49
N LYS A 336 1.76 -8.34 14.58
CA LYS A 336 0.95 -9.43 14.07
C LYS A 336 1.46 -10.79 14.59
N LYS A 337 2.17 -10.76 15.71
CA LYS A 337 2.71 -11.94 16.40
C LYS A 337 3.57 -12.82 15.48
N GLY A 338 4.36 -12.19 14.62
CA GLY A 338 5.23 -12.88 13.65
C GLY A 338 4.51 -13.49 12.45
N VAL A 339 3.24 -13.17 12.24
CA VAL A 339 2.50 -13.62 11.05
C VAL A 339 2.75 -12.66 9.89
N GLY A 340 3.57 -13.07 8.94
CA GLY A 340 3.90 -12.26 7.75
C GLY A 340 2.75 -12.16 6.75
N ASN A 341 2.02 -13.25 6.51
CA ASN A 341 0.88 -13.25 5.59
C ASN A 341 -0.43 -13.39 6.35
N SER A 342 -1.06 -12.26 6.68
CA SER A 342 -2.27 -12.19 7.52
C SER A 342 -3.54 -11.81 6.75
N TYR A 343 -3.56 -11.95 5.40
CA TYR A 343 -4.62 -11.43 4.53
C TYR A 343 -6.03 -11.92 4.88
N ARG A 344 -6.17 -13.15 5.39
CA ARG A 344 -7.42 -13.75 5.86
C ARG A 344 -7.37 -14.20 7.33
N SER A 345 -6.39 -13.72 8.07
CA SER A 345 -6.31 -13.97 9.51
C SER A 345 -7.41 -13.23 10.26
N SER A 346 -7.68 -13.64 11.50
CA SER A 346 -8.77 -13.05 12.28
C SER A 346 -8.67 -11.52 12.41
N PRO A 347 -9.81 -10.82 12.55
CA PRO A 347 -9.81 -9.39 12.87
C PRO A 347 -9.01 -9.06 14.13
N ALA A 348 -8.98 -9.96 15.12
CA ALA A 348 -8.20 -9.78 16.34
C ALA A 348 -6.68 -9.66 16.09
N LEU A 349 -6.15 -10.35 15.07
CA LEU A 349 -4.74 -10.23 14.67
C LEU A 349 -4.47 -8.96 13.87
N ASN A 350 -5.39 -8.60 12.98
CA ASN A 350 -5.20 -7.51 12.02
C ASN A 350 -5.56 -6.12 12.58
N ARG A 351 -6.33 -6.04 13.67
CA ARG A 351 -6.75 -4.77 14.26
C ARG A 351 -5.57 -3.91 14.71
N LEU A 352 -5.81 -2.60 14.75
CA LEU A 352 -4.95 -1.65 15.47
C LEU A 352 -5.29 -1.72 16.96
N ASP A 353 -4.31 -2.06 17.79
CA ASP A 353 -4.49 -2.08 19.25
C ASP A 353 -4.14 -0.71 19.84
N TRP A 354 -5.14 0.11 20.05
CA TRP A 354 -4.99 1.46 20.57
C TRP A 354 -4.39 1.54 21.98
N ASN A 355 -4.50 0.45 22.78
CA ASN A 355 -3.83 0.39 24.08
C ASN A 355 -2.31 0.42 23.92
N ARG A 356 -1.78 -0.10 22.81
CA ARG A 356 -0.34 0.00 22.52
C ARG A 356 0.09 1.42 22.18
N ALA A 357 -0.77 2.24 21.59
CA ALA A 357 -0.45 3.65 21.34
C ALA A 357 -0.22 4.41 22.66
N GLU A 358 -0.99 4.10 23.69
CA GLU A 358 -0.77 4.65 25.02
C GLU A 358 0.47 4.05 25.70
N GLN A 359 0.62 2.73 25.65
CA GLN A 359 1.77 2.01 26.23
C GLN A 359 3.11 2.49 25.63
N TYR A 360 3.12 2.83 24.33
CA TYR A 360 4.30 3.28 23.59
C TYR A 360 4.23 4.76 23.20
N HIS A 361 3.52 5.59 23.95
CA HIS A 361 3.31 7.02 23.67
C HIS A 361 4.59 7.78 23.35
N ALA A 362 5.71 7.46 24.02
CA ALA A 362 7.00 8.09 23.74
C ALA A 362 7.56 7.75 22.33
N LEU A 363 7.18 6.59 21.76
CA LEU A 363 7.49 6.25 20.37
C LEU A 363 6.55 7.02 19.42
N VAL A 364 5.26 7.09 19.75
CA VAL A 364 4.27 7.90 18.98
C VAL A 364 4.71 9.37 18.92
N ASP A 365 5.14 9.94 20.05
CA ASP A 365 5.63 11.33 20.11
C ASP A 365 6.87 11.55 19.25
N TYR A 366 7.76 10.56 19.18
CA TYR A 366 8.93 10.61 18.31
C TYR A 366 8.56 10.65 16.83
N TYR A 367 7.64 9.75 16.38
CA TYR A 367 7.13 9.75 15.01
C TYR A 367 6.43 11.07 14.69
N ARG A 368 5.60 11.57 15.59
CA ARG A 368 4.92 12.86 15.44
C ARG A 368 5.91 14.02 15.24
N ALA A 369 7.01 14.03 15.99
CA ALA A 369 8.06 15.03 15.83
C ALA A 369 8.76 14.93 14.47
N LEU A 370 9.05 13.71 13.97
CA LEU A 370 9.61 13.51 12.63
C LEU A 370 8.66 13.96 11.52
N LEU A 371 7.37 13.67 11.64
CA LEU A 371 6.35 14.13 10.69
C LEU A 371 6.22 15.65 10.69
N ALA A 372 6.26 16.29 11.86
CA ALA A 372 6.26 17.75 12.00
C ALA A 372 7.52 18.38 11.38
N LEU A 373 8.70 17.79 11.61
CA LEU A 373 9.96 18.21 10.99
C LEU A 373 9.89 18.15 9.46
N ARG A 374 9.30 17.10 8.94
CA ARG A 374 9.16 16.93 7.47
C ARG A 374 8.15 17.90 6.85
N ALA A 375 7.16 18.36 7.61
CA ALA A 375 6.15 19.31 7.15
C ALA A 375 6.63 20.78 7.19
N ALA A 376 7.72 21.06 7.90
CA ALA A 376 8.35 22.37 8.02
C ALA A 376 9.24 22.69 6.83
#